data_dde728e2fdefb9738cb159a190bdd3f7
#
_entry.id   dde728e2fdefb9738cb159a190bdd3f7
#
_cell.length_a   1.000
_cell.length_b   1.000
_cell.length_c   1.000
_cell.angle_alpha   90.00
_cell.angle_beta   90.00
_cell.angle_gamma   90.00
#
_symmetry.space_group_name_H-M   'P 1'
#
loop_
_entity.id
_entity.type
_entity.pdbx_description
1 polymer ?
#
loop_
_entity_poly.entity_id
_entity_poly.type
_entity_poly.pdbx_seq_one_letter_code
_entity_poly.pdbx_strand_id
1 'polypeptide(L)'
;FIDDVPGRTMAQIGAISRRIKRRWGLGVIIIDYLQLIEPEDKSAPREQQIALISRRLKFLCKEVEAPVIALAQLNRGVELREDKRPRLADLRESGSIEQDADVVMFLHRPAAYDPEDRPGEADVIIAKNRNGPTGQVTLAWISESMKFGDLTRVPDEIAGSY
;
A
#
# COMPACT_ATOMS: atom_id res chain seq x y z
N PHE A 1 -9.38 -16.31 -4.10
CA PHE A 1 -10.73 -15.73 -4.18
C PHE A 1 -10.59 -14.27 -4.60
N ILE A 2 -11.41 -13.84 -5.55
CA ILE A 2 -11.53 -12.46 -5.99
C ILE A 2 -12.97 -12.03 -5.76
N ASP A 3 -13.17 -10.87 -5.11
CA ASP A 3 -14.48 -10.22 -4.95
C ASP A 3 -14.40 -8.86 -5.64
N ASP A 4 -14.99 -8.72 -6.81
CA ASP A 4 -15.00 -7.54 -7.67
C ASP A 4 -16.28 -6.71 -7.54
N VAL A 5 -17.14 -7.04 -6.57
CA VAL A 5 -18.38 -6.30 -6.34
C VAL A 5 -18.08 -4.93 -5.74
N PRO A 6 -18.45 -3.83 -6.42
CA PRO A 6 -18.18 -2.49 -5.93
C PRO A 6 -19.00 -2.15 -4.68
N GLY A 7 -18.51 -1.19 -3.89
CA GLY A 7 -19.28 -0.64 -2.76
C GLY A 7 -19.43 -1.60 -1.58
N ARG A 8 -18.47 -2.49 -1.35
CA ARG A 8 -18.47 -3.33 -0.16
C ARG A 8 -18.28 -2.51 1.10
N THR A 9 -19.12 -2.76 2.10
CA THR A 9 -18.93 -2.22 3.45
C THR A 9 -17.99 -3.09 4.27
N MET A 10 -17.44 -2.55 5.35
CA MET A 10 -16.58 -3.33 6.27
C MET A 10 -17.30 -4.54 6.88
N ALA A 11 -18.62 -4.44 7.12
CA ALA A 11 -19.43 -5.57 7.60
C ALA A 11 -19.47 -6.72 6.59
N GLN A 12 -19.66 -6.42 5.30
CA GLN A 12 -19.67 -7.39 4.21
C GLN A 12 -18.29 -8.04 4.02
N ILE A 13 -17.22 -7.23 3.98
CA ILE A 13 -15.83 -7.72 3.87
C ILE A 13 -15.54 -8.68 5.03
N GLY A 14 -15.88 -8.31 6.26
CA GLY A 14 -15.69 -9.17 7.42
C GLY A 14 -16.49 -10.49 7.34
N ALA A 15 -17.75 -10.44 6.90
CA ALA A 15 -18.58 -11.65 6.74
C ALA A 15 -18.00 -12.61 5.68
N ILE A 16 -17.53 -12.07 4.55
CA ILE A 16 -16.91 -12.85 3.48
C ILE A 16 -15.60 -13.48 3.98
N SER A 17 -14.74 -12.69 4.63
CA SER A 17 -13.45 -13.15 5.15
C SER A 17 -13.62 -14.28 6.17
N ARG A 18 -14.57 -14.15 7.11
CA ARG A 18 -14.90 -15.24 8.07
C ARG A 18 -15.40 -16.50 7.39
N ARG A 19 -16.23 -16.37 6.35
CA ARG A 19 -16.73 -17.51 5.58
C ARG A 19 -15.61 -18.23 4.85
N ILE A 20 -14.70 -17.49 4.20
CA ILE A 20 -13.55 -18.05 3.50
C ILE A 20 -12.63 -18.75 4.51
N LYS A 21 -12.28 -18.08 5.62
CA LYS A 21 -11.42 -18.67 6.67
C LYS A 21 -11.97 -20.02 7.15
N ARG A 22 -13.26 -20.10 7.43
CA ARG A 22 -13.88 -21.35 7.94
C ARG A 22 -13.90 -22.50 6.93
N ARG A 23 -14.01 -22.18 5.62
CA ARG A 23 -14.17 -23.23 4.59
C ARG A 23 -12.85 -23.70 3.99
N TRP A 24 -11.91 -22.80 3.82
CA TRP A 24 -10.70 -23.03 3.03
C TRP A 24 -9.41 -22.55 3.70
N GLY A 25 -9.51 -21.89 4.84
CA GLY A 25 -8.41 -21.14 5.40
C GLY A 25 -8.26 -19.76 4.74
N LEU A 26 -7.49 -18.87 5.37
CA LEU A 26 -7.26 -17.52 4.90
C LEU A 26 -5.83 -17.10 5.25
N GLY A 27 -4.98 -16.91 4.24
CA GLY A 27 -3.57 -16.52 4.41
C GLY A 27 -3.36 -15.02 4.41
N VAL A 28 -4.13 -14.27 3.60
CA VAL A 28 -4.01 -12.81 3.46
C VAL A 28 -5.30 -12.23 2.89
N ILE A 29 -5.61 -11.00 3.28
CA ILE A 29 -6.64 -10.16 2.64
C ILE A 29 -5.94 -9.02 1.92
N ILE A 30 -6.22 -8.82 0.64
CA ILE A 30 -5.71 -7.69 -0.14
C ILE A 30 -6.89 -6.83 -0.56
N ILE A 31 -6.82 -5.52 -0.32
CA ILE A 31 -7.86 -4.54 -0.64
C ILE A 31 -7.28 -3.51 -1.61
N ASP A 32 -7.83 -3.47 -2.82
CA ASP A 32 -7.46 -2.49 -3.85
C ASP A 32 -8.70 -1.64 -4.18
N TYR A 33 -8.82 -0.46 -3.68
CA TYR A 33 -8.07 0.23 -2.66
C TYR A 33 -9.01 0.72 -1.55
N LEU A 34 -8.45 1.17 -0.44
CA LEU A 34 -9.17 1.45 0.81
C LEU A 34 -10.31 2.46 0.64
N GLN A 35 -10.12 3.48 -0.22
CA GLN A 35 -11.10 4.53 -0.45
C GLN A 35 -12.35 4.07 -1.22
N LEU A 36 -12.35 2.84 -1.79
CA LEU A 36 -13.52 2.22 -2.44
C LEU A 36 -14.44 1.51 -1.45
N ILE A 37 -13.98 1.28 -0.22
CA ILE A 37 -14.84 0.72 0.82
C ILE A 37 -15.95 1.70 1.14
N GLU A 38 -17.20 1.23 1.06
CA GLU A 38 -18.36 2.06 1.36
C GLU A 38 -18.48 2.30 2.87
N PRO A 39 -18.51 3.58 3.30
CA PRO A 39 -18.69 3.89 4.72
C PRO A 39 -20.10 3.55 5.17
N GLU A 40 -20.25 3.14 6.43
CA GLU A 40 -21.57 2.89 7.02
C GLU A 40 -22.34 4.19 7.27
N ASP A 41 -21.63 5.24 7.67
CA ASP A 41 -22.18 6.60 7.78
C ASP A 41 -21.65 7.47 6.64
N LYS A 42 -22.51 7.71 5.65
CA LYS A 42 -22.18 8.57 4.49
C LYS A 42 -22.20 10.06 4.82
N SER A 43 -22.80 10.45 5.95
CA SER A 43 -22.89 11.85 6.38
C SER A 43 -21.65 12.34 7.11
N ALA A 44 -20.84 11.42 7.65
CA ALA A 44 -19.61 11.76 8.36
C ALA A 44 -18.54 12.36 7.41
N PRO A 45 -17.68 13.26 7.90
CA PRO A 45 -16.55 13.76 7.13
C PRO A 45 -15.66 12.61 6.61
N ARG A 46 -15.10 12.77 5.40
CA ARG A 46 -14.30 11.73 4.74
C ARG A 46 -13.16 11.18 5.60
N GLU A 47 -12.49 12.06 6.32
CA GLU A 47 -11.41 11.67 7.23
C GLU A 47 -11.90 10.71 8.33
N GLN A 48 -13.07 10.97 8.90
CA GLN A 48 -13.66 10.10 9.92
C GLN A 48 -14.11 8.75 9.34
N GLN A 49 -14.64 8.75 8.11
CA GLN A 49 -15.00 7.51 7.41
C GLN A 49 -13.77 6.61 7.24
N ILE A 50 -12.67 7.17 6.74
CA ILE A 50 -11.41 6.44 6.54
C ILE A 50 -10.82 5.98 7.87
N ALA A 51 -10.89 6.80 8.92
CA ALA A 51 -10.46 6.42 10.25
C ALA A 51 -11.21 5.20 10.79
N LEU A 52 -12.53 5.17 10.61
CA LEU A 52 -13.35 4.04 11.05
C LEU A 52 -13.03 2.77 10.26
N ILE A 53 -12.87 2.90 8.93
CA ILE A 53 -12.50 1.77 8.05
C ILE A 53 -11.15 1.20 8.48
N SER A 54 -10.13 2.05 8.65
CA SER A 54 -8.78 1.65 9.06
C SER A 54 -8.81 0.86 10.38
N ARG A 55 -9.49 1.39 11.38
CA ARG A 55 -9.64 0.72 12.69
C ARG A 55 -10.34 -0.63 12.55
N ARG A 56 -11.40 -0.73 11.74
CA ARG A 56 -12.11 -1.99 11.50
C ARG A 56 -11.28 -3.02 10.78
N LEU A 57 -10.43 -2.61 9.83
CA LEU A 57 -9.46 -3.50 9.18
C LEU A 57 -8.47 -4.06 10.20
N LYS A 58 -8.01 -3.23 11.14
CA LYS A 58 -7.13 -3.69 12.23
C LYS A 58 -7.80 -4.73 13.13
N PHE A 59 -9.09 -4.58 13.44
CA PHE A 59 -9.83 -5.59 14.20
C PHE A 59 -10.08 -6.86 13.39
N LEU A 60 -10.43 -6.72 12.10
CA LEU A 60 -10.63 -7.86 11.21
C LEU A 60 -9.38 -8.73 11.10
N CYS A 61 -8.21 -8.11 10.91
CA CYS A 61 -6.92 -8.79 10.88
C CYS A 61 -6.72 -9.71 12.11
N LYS A 62 -7.01 -9.19 13.31
CA LYS A 62 -6.92 -9.96 14.55
C LYS A 62 -7.97 -11.07 14.63
N GLU A 63 -9.20 -10.78 14.24
CA GLU A 63 -10.32 -11.73 14.29
C GLU A 63 -10.10 -12.91 13.35
N VAL A 64 -9.66 -12.65 12.13
CA VAL A 64 -9.40 -13.71 11.14
C VAL A 64 -7.98 -14.27 11.21
N GLU A 65 -7.12 -13.76 12.10
CA GLU A 65 -5.71 -14.18 12.25
C GLU A 65 -4.98 -14.25 10.90
N ALA A 66 -5.21 -13.27 10.04
CA ALA A 66 -4.59 -13.16 8.74
C ALA A 66 -4.18 -11.69 8.50
N PRO A 67 -3.03 -11.42 7.89
CA PRO A 67 -2.63 -10.07 7.55
C PRO A 67 -3.59 -9.44 6.55
N VAL A 68 -3.77 -8.13 6.68
CA VAL A 68 -4.53 -7.31 5.74
C VAL A 68 -3.56 -6.34 5.07
N ILE A 69 -3.48 -6.40 3.75
CA ILE A 69 -2.74 -5.45 2.91
C ILE A 69 -3.79 -4.55 2.26
N ALA A 70 -3.80 -3.27 2.62
CA ALA A 70 -4.70 -2.29 2.03
C ALA A 70 -3.90 -1.28 1.21
N LEU A 71 -4.22 -1.16 -0.08
CA LEU A 71 -3.70 -0.10 -0.90
C LEU A 71 -4.43 1.20 -0.54
N ALA A 72 -3.70 2.30 -0.52
CA ALA A 72 -4.26 3.62 -0.23
C ALA A 72 -3.69 4.65 -1.20
N GLN A 73 -4.56 5.51 -1.71
CA GLN A 73 -4.14 6.62 -2.54
C GLN A 73 -3.53 7.72 -1.67
N LEU A 74 -2.43 8.29 -2.13
CA LEU A 74 -1.80 9.44 -1.49
C LEU A 74 -2.53 10.74 -1.84
N ASN A 75 -2.37 11.75 -0.99
CA ASN A 75 -2.83 13.11 -1.29
C ASN A 75 -2.06 13.66 -2.50
N ARG A 76 -2.76 14.32 -3.43
CA ARG A 76 -2.19 14.94 -4.62
C ARG A 76 -1.16 16.04 -4.32
N GLY A 77 -1.10 16.54 -3.10
CA GLY A 77 -0.06 17.48 -2.66
C GLY A 77 1.38 16.98 -2.86
N VAL A 78 1.58 15.67 -2.95
CA VAL A 78 2.89 15.07 -3.29
C VAL A 78 3.36 15.53 -4.67
N GLU A 79 2.47 15.64 -5.65
CA GLU A 79 2.78 16.01 -7.04
C GLU A 79 3.19 17.49 -7.18
N LEU A 80 2.79 18.32 -6.21
CA LEU A 80 3.06 19.77 -6.20
C LEU A 80 4.42 20.12 -5.57
N ARG A 81 5.08 19.17 -4.91
CA ARG A 81 6.38 19.38 -4.30
C ARG A 81 7.50 19.19 -5.33
N GLU A 82 8.62 19.88 -5.09
CA GLU A 82 9.86 19.63 -5.83
C GLU A 82 10.34 18.18 -5.59
N ASP A 83 10.45 17.77 -4.33
CA ASP A 83 10.69 16.38 -3.93
C ASP A 83 9.36 15.61 -3.87
N LYS A 84 9.07 14.85 -4.93
CA LYS A 84 7.86 14.03 -5.08
C LYS A 84 7.92 12.69 -4.34
N ARG A 85 8.96 12.48 -3.52
CA ARG A 85 9.09 11.29 -2.70
C ARG A 85 7.99 11.23 -1.64
N PRO A 86 7.24 10.12 -1.54
CA PRO A 86 6.12 10.02 -0.60
C PRO A 86 6.61 9.96 0.86
N ARG A 87 5.80 10.53 1.75
CA ARG A 87 6.05 10.62 3.20
C ARG A 87 4.79 10.25 3.97
N LEU A 88 4.90 9.90 5.25
CA LEU A 88 3.74 9.59 6.11
C LEU A 88 2.71 10.75 6.14
N ALA A 89 3.17 11.99 6.08
CA ALA A 89 2.29 13.15 6.01
C ALA A 89 1.39 13.19 4.76
N ASP A 90 1.72 12.45 3.72
CA ASP A 90 0.94 12.38 2.48
C ASP A 90 -0.28 11.43 2.61
N LEU A 91 -0.35 10.67 3.71
CA LEU A 91 -1.54 9.93 4.15
C LEU A 91 -2.54 10.84 4.90
N ARG A 92 -2.46 12.16 4.77
CA ARG A 92 -3.03 13.18 5.65
C ARG A 92 -4.55 13.23 5.74
N GLU A 93 -5.30 12.74 4.75
CA GLU A 93 -6.74 12.50 4.88
C GLU A 93 -7.05 11.26 5.74
N SER A 94 -6.01 10.63 6.27
CA SER A 94 -6.02 9.32 6.90
C SER A 94 -4.96 9.20 8.01
N GLY A 95 -4.77 10.23 8.83
CA GLY A 95 -3.83 10.17 9.97
C GLY A 95 -4.05 8.95 10.87
N SER A 96 -5.26 8.42 10.87
CA SER A 96 -5.62 7.16 11.51
C SER A 96 -5.00 5.94 10.82
N ILE A 97 -4.83 5.93 9.48
CA ILE A 97 -4.16 4.81 8.78
C ILE A 97 -2.73 4.67 9.30
N GLU A 98 -2.02 5.81 9.44
CA GLU A 98 -0.68 5.79 10.00
C GLU A 98 -0.67 5.20 11.42
N GLN A 99 -1.64 5.53 12.27
CA GLN A 99 -1.71 5.03 13.64
C GLN A 99 -2.06 3.54 13.69
N ASP A 100 -3.01 3.08 12.90
CA ASP A 100 -3.54 1.73 12.94
C ASP A 100 -2.63 0.71 12.24
N ALA A 101 -1.97 1.09 11.13
CA ALA A 101 -1.09 0.21 10.39
C ALA A 101 0.15 -0.21 11.21
N ASP A 102 0.53 -1.49 11.13
CA ASP A 102 1.78 -1.98 11.71
C ASP A 102 2.97 -1.66 10.81
N VAL A 103 2.75 -1.69 9.49
CA VAL A 103 3.73 -1.37 8.46
C VAL A 103 3.09 -0.40 7.48
N VAL A 104 3.83 0.64 7.08
CA VAL A 104 3.48 1.52 5.96
C VAL A 104 4.60 1.47 4.96
N MET A 105 4.26 1.09 3.73
CA MET A 105 5.18 1.05 2.60
C MET A 105 4.69 1.99 1.50
N PHE A 106 5.61 2.78 0.94
CA PHE A 106 5.35 3.57 -0.25
C PHE A 106 6.08 3.00 -1.45
N LEU A 107 5.44 3.11 -2.61
CA LEU A 107 6.07 2.85 -3.90
C LEU A 107 6.40 4.19 -4.54
N HIS A 108 7.66 4.36 -4.94
CA HIS A 108 8.12 5.57 -5.61
C HIS A 108 8.91 5.20 -6.86
N ARG A 109 8.50 5.75 -7.99
CA ARG A 109 9.20 5.60 -9.27
C ARG A 109 9.61 6.99 -9.74
N PRO A 110 10.88 7.37 -9.63
CA PRO A 110 11.35 8.68 -10.06
C PRO A 110 11.05 8.95 -11.53
N ALA A 111 11.32 7.97 -12.41
CA ALA A 111 11.04 8.05 -13.84
C ALA A 111 9.55 8.28 -14.22
N ALA A 112 8.62 8.15 -13.28
CA ALA A 112 7.22 8.51 -13.52
C ALA A 112 6.99 10.03 -13.52
N TYR A 113 7.92 10.78 -12.95
CA TYR A 113 7.88 12.25 -12.85
C TYR A 113 8.92 12.91 -13.73
N ASP A 114 10.10 12.31 -13.83
CA ASP A 114 11.20 12.71 -14.72
C ASP A 114 11.75 11.44 -15.40
N PRO A 115 11.51 11.22 -16.71
CA PRO A 115 11.93 10.02 -17.42
C PRO A 115 13.43 9.74 -17.36
N GLU A 116 14.26 10.77 -17.15
CA GLU A 116 15.72 10.64 -17.05
C GLU A 116 16.21 10.30 -15.63
N ASP A 117 15.30 10.42 -14.60
CA ASP A 117 15.67 10.10 -13.24
C ASP A 117 15.46 8.59 -12.96
N ARG A 118 16.55 7.86 -12.91
CA ARG A 118 16.64 6.42 -12.59
C ARG A 118 15.62 5.56 -13.39
N PRO A 119 15.70 5.57 -14.74
CA PRO A 119 14.81 4.77 -15.57
C PRO A 119 14.95 3.28 -15.23
N GLY A 120 13.83 2.57 -15.18
CA GLY A 120 13.80 1.15 -14.84
C GLY A 120 13.99 0.82 -13.36
N GLU A 121 13.96 1.82 -12.48
CA GLU A 121 14.03 1.61 -11.02
C GLU A 121 12.74 2.02 -10.31
N ALA A 122 12.49 1.38 -9.19
CA ALA A 122 11.42 1.73 -8.25
C ALA A 122 11.88 1.51 -6.81
N ASP A 123 11.53 2.42 -5.93
CA ASP A 123 11.82 2.33 -4.50
C ASP A 123 10.61 1.80 -3.75
N VAL A 124 10.83 0.80 -2.89
CA VAL A 124 9.92 0.40 -1.83
C VAL A 124 10.42 1.04 -0.54
N ILE A 125 9.69 2.03 -0.03
CA ILE A 125 10.08 2.81 1.15
C ILE A 125 9.26 2.30 2.34
N ILE A 126 9.90 1.64 3.29
CA ILE A 126 9.29 1.23 4.56
C ILE A 126 9.33 2.44 5.49
N ALA A 127 8.27 3.26 5.46
CA ALA A 127 8.19 4.51 6.21
C ALA A 127 7.76 4.30 7.68
N LYS A 128 7.07 3.20 7.97
CA LYS A 128 6.72 2.75 9.31
C LYS A 128 6.86 1.24 9.40
N ASN A 129 7.44 0.77 10.49
CA ASN A 129 7.46 -0.65 10.85
C ASN A 129 7.42 -0.76 12.38
N ARG A 130 6.32 -1.26 12.93
CA ARG A 130 6.11 -1.33 14.39
C ARG A 130 7.07 -2.31 15.07
N ASN A 131 7.44 -3.37 14.37
CA ASN A 131 8.21 -4.47 14.93
C ASN A 131 9.61 -4.63 14.32
N GLY A 132 10.08 -3.64 13.53
CA GLY A 132 11.38 -3.68 12.87
C GLY A 132 11.85 -2.31 12.39
N PRO A 133 12.97 -2.25 11.71
CA PRO A 133 13.52 -1.01 11.19
C PRO A 133 12.68 -0.47 10.02
N THR A 134 12.74 0.84 9.84
CA THR A 134 12.37 1.51 8.60
C THR A 134 13.54 1.50 7.63
N GLY A 135 13.28 1.72 6.34
CA GLY A 135 14.33 1.69 5.34
C GLY A 135 13.79 1.76 3.91
N GLN A 136 14.65 1.47 2.97
CA GLN A 136 14.30 1.47 1.55
C GLN A 136 14.97 0.29 0.85
N VAL A 137 14.25 -0.27 -0.13
CA VAL A 137 14.78 -1.25 -1.08
C VAL A 137 14.49 -0.72 -2.48
N THR A 138 15.50 -0.67 -3.33
CA THR A 138 15.35 -0.34 -4.75
C THR A 138 15.21 -1.64 -5.54
N LEU A 139 14.20 -1.69 -6.40
CA LEU A 139 13.87 -2.82 -7.25
C LEU A 139 13.95 -2.39 -8.72
N ALA A 140 14.21 -3.35 -9.61
CA ALA A 140 14.02 -3.14 -11.04
C ALA A 140 12.54 -3.02 -11.37
N TRP A 141 12.16 -2.05 -12.20
CA TRP A 141 10.83 -1.89 -12.77
C TRP A 141 10.82 -2.25 -14.25
N ILE A 142 10.11 -3.31 -14.60
CA ILE A 142 9.95 -3.80 -15.97
C ILE A 142 8.61 -3.31 -16.50
N SER A 143 8.63 -2.18 -17.21
CA SER A 143 7.43 -1.46 -17.68
C SER A 143 6.56 -2.29 -18.62
N GLU A 144 7.17 -3.06 -19.54
CA GLU A 144 6.47 -3.85 -20.55
C GLU A 144 5.57 -4.93 -19.93
N SER A 145 5.95 -5.46 -18.79
CA SER A 145 5.18 -6.47 -18.07
C SER A 145 4.59 -6.01 -16.76
N MET A 146 4.79 -4.74 -16.38
CA MET A 146 4.37 -4.13 -15.13
C MET A 146 4.80 -4.95 -13.89
N LYS A 147 6.07 -5.38 -13.89
CA LYS A 147 6.63 -6.24 -12.84
C LYS A 147 7.80 -5.59 -12.14
N PHE A 148 7.93 -5.96 -10.87
CA PHE A 148 9.15 -5.71 -10.11
C PHE A 148 10.07 -6.92 -10.22
N GLY A 149 11.37 -6.66 -10.27
CA GLY A 149 12.43 -7.67 -10.25
C GLY A 149 13.54 -7.26 -9.28
N ASP A 150 14.46 -8.18 -9.05
CA ASP A 150 15.65 -7.86 -8.29
C ASP A 150 16.56 -6.93 -9.10
N LEU A 151 17.05 -5.87 -8.45
CA LEU A 151 18.03 -4.97 -9.06
C LEU A 151 19.42 -5.60 -8.92
N THR A 152 19.87 -6.28 -9.96
CA THR A 152 21.25 -6.79 -10.03
C THR A 152 22.17 -5.61 -10.36
N ARG A 153 22.93 -5.11 -9.39
CA ARG A 153 24.04 -4.21 -9.65
C ARG A 153 25.20 -5.03 -10.22
N VAL A 154 25.48 -4.90 -11.50
CA VAL A 154 26.74 -5.41 -12.06
C VAL A 154 27.86 -4.60 -11.40
N PRO A 155 28.85 -5.22 -10.74
CA PRO A 155 29.99 -4.48 -10.20
C PRO A 155 30.69 -3.74 -11.34
N ASP A 156 31.03 -2.46 -11.11
CA ASP A 156 31.67 -1.56 -12.10
C ASP A 156 33.02 -2.09 -12.65
N GLU A 157 33.58 -3.14 -12.07
CA GLU A 157 34.82 -3.78 -12.49
C GLU A 157 34.78 -4.51 -13.84
N ILE A 158 33.59 -4.75 -14.43
CA ILE A 158 33.46 -5.44 -15.71
C ILE A 158 33.25 -4.46 -16.89
N ALA A 159 32.99 -3.19 -16.63
CA ALA A 159 32.74 -2.17 -17.65
C ALA A 159 34.05 -1.59 -18.29
N GLY A 160 35.22 -2.02 -17.87
CA GLY A 160 36.51 -1.46 -18.20
C GLY A 160 37.42 -2.29 -19.11
N SER A 161 36.94 -3.37 -19.74
CA SER A 161 37.78 -4.24 -20.56
C SER A 161 37.13 -4.58 -21.92
N TYR A 162 37.05 -3.57 -22.80
CA TYR A 162 36.97 -3.76 -24.23
C TYR A 162 37.60 -2.54 -24.92
#